data_19797bea60237a4d7b217641fda52691
#
_entry.id   19797bea60237a4d7b217641fda52691
#
_cell.length_a   1.000
_cell.length_b   1.000
_cell.length_c   1.000
_cell.angle_alpha   90.00
_cell.angle_beta   90.00
_cell.angle_gamma   90.00
#
_symmetry.space_group_name_H-M   'P 1'
#
loop_
_entity.id
_entity.type
_entity.pdbx_description
1 polymer ?
#
loop_
_entity_poly.entity_id
_entity_poly.type
_entity_poly.pdbx_seq_one_letter_code
_entity_poly.pdbx_strand_id
1 'polypeptide(L)'
;MSTRTYGPRTAAPATPKPNRFGGKCRKPGCGVWVVAGAGVLVGSRAAGWAVEHNAGACPATPAPDAKPVANAAPGYFVRADGTAIKVVASKRDKTRTYGKALRFPADGSRPSWNYEPGLGISVADLKPMTAADAAEMGLSHGYCVFCCAPLGGKTLGAAVSALVGYGETCAKTHHLPYPKGAKEQRARLARG
;
A
#
# COMPACT_ATOMS: atom_id res chain seq x y z
N MET A 1 51.60 26.34 -43.16
CA MET A 1 50.89 26.14 -41.83
C MET A 1 49.41 26.17 -42.11
N SER A 2 48.74 25.01 -41.98
CA SER A 2 47.31 24.87 -42.32
C SER A 2 46.49 24.87 -41.02
N THR A 3 45.73 25.94 -40.83
CA THR A 3 44.82 26.09 -39.68
C THR A 3 43.53 25.34 -39.92
N ARG A 4 43.31 24.19 -39.23
CA ARG A 4 42.03 23.47 -39.22
C ARG A 4 41.02 24.28 -38.35
N THR A 5 40.05 24.84 -39.00
CA THR A 5 38.86 25.43 -38.32
C THR A 5 37.93 24.30 -37.89
N TYR A 6 37.79 24.06 -36.58
CA TYR A 6 36.77 23.19 -36.05
C TYR A 6 35.44 23.92 -36.03
N GLY A 7 34.54 23.57 -36.90
CA GLY A 7 33.14 24.02 -36.84
C GLY A 7 32.42 23.49 -35.60
N PRO A 8 31.41 24.24 -35.09
CA PRO A 8 30.65 23.79 -33.92
C PRO A 8 29.93 22.50 -34.25
N ARG A 9 30.24 21.44 -33.50
CA ARG A 9 29.45 20.19 -33.51
C ARG A 9 28.06 20.48 -32.96
N THR A 10 27.06 20.53 -33.83
CA THR A 10 25.64 20.44 -33.43
C THR A 10 25.43 19.11 -32.74
N ALA A 11 25.33 19.15 -31.40
CA ALA A 11 25.02 17.94 -30.62
C ALA A 11 23.64 17.43 -31.05
N ALA A 12 23.57 16.19 -31.49
CA ALA A 12 22.30 15.53 -31.75
C ALA A 12 21.40 15.59 -30.49
N PRO A 13 20.09 15.78 -30.62
CA PRO A 13 19.20 15.84 -29.46
C PRO A 13 19.34 14.56 -28.67
N ALA A 14 19.72 14.69 -27.38
CA ALA A 14 19.91 13.55 -26.50
C ALA A 14 18.58 12.80 -26.34
N THR A 15 18.58 11.51 -26.61
CA THR A 15 17.41 10.64 -26.38
C THR A 15 16.97 10.75 -24.92
N PRO A 16 15.71 11.08 -24.65
CA PRO A 16 15.22 11.20 -23.27
C PRO A 16 15.46 9.89 -22.49
N LYS A 17 16.09 10.00 -21.32
CA LYS A 17 16.33 8.83 -20.47
C LYS A 17 15.08 8.53 -19.64
N PRO A 18 14.63 7.27 -19.55
CA PRO A 18 13.53 6.92 -18.67
C PRO A 18 13.87 7.23 -17.22
N ASN A 19 12.87 7.69 -16.45
CA ASN A 19 13.04 7.96 -15.04
C ASN A 19 13.24 6.64 -14.27
N ARG A 20 14.30 6.55 -13.46
CA ARG A 20 14.60 5.36 -12.60
C ARG A 20 13.84 5.40 -11.28
N PHE A 21 13.38 6.55 -10.84
CA PHE A 21 12.65 6.77 -9.59
C PHE A 21 11.36 7.50 -9.87
N GLY A 22 10.31 7.17 -9.11
CA GLY A 22 9.06 7.92 -9.18
C GLY A 22 9.23 9.35 -8.62
N GLY A 23 8.42 10.28 -9.12
CA GLY A 23 8.46 11.67 -8.68
C GLY A 23 7.24 12.46 -9.19
N LYS A 24 7.02 13.65 -8.64
CA LYS A 24 6.00 14.56 -9.15
C LYS A 24 6.44 15.12 -10.51
N CYS A 25 5.53 15.13 -11.49
CA CYS A 25 5.76 15.75 -12.78
C CYS A 25 6.04 17.25 -12.62
N ARG A 26 7.15 17.71 -13.19
CA ARG A 26 7.56 19.14 -13.12
C ARG A 26 6.89 20.01 -14.20
N LYS A 27 6.19 19.42 -15.15
CA LYS A 27 5.47 20.21 -16.15
C LYS A 27 4.49 21.17 -15.47
N PRO A 28 4.47 22.46 -15.84
CA PRO A 28 3.52 23.42 -15.30
C PRO A 28 2.09 22.89 -15.37
N GLY A 29 1.35 22.98 -14.26
CA GLY A 29 -0.04 22.57 -14.20
C GLY A 29 -0.28 21.05 -14.06
N CYS A 30 0.75 20.18 -14.10
CA CYS A 30 0.55 18.74 -13.95
C CYS A 30 0.62 18.30 -12.47
N GLY A 31 1.76 18.36 -11.82
CA GLY A 31 1.94 17.94 -10.42
C GLY A 31 1.61 16.48 -10.09
N VAL A 32 1.14 15.68 -11.06
CA VAL A 32 0.76 14.27 -10.88
C VAL A 32 2.00 13.42 -10.74
N TRP A 33 1.90 12.35 -9.95
CA TRP A 33 2.99 11.42 -9.72
C TRP A 33 3.30 10.59 -10.96
N VAL A 34 4.58 10.53 -11.32
CA VAL A 34 5.11 9.68 -12.41
C VAL A 34 5.79 8.49 -11.77
N VAL A 35 5.33 7.29 -12.06
CA VAL A 35 5.97 6.06 -11.57
C VAL A 35 7.30 5.82 -12.28
N ALA A 36 8.19 5.05 -11.66
CA ALA A 36 9.47 4.70 -12.27
C ALA A 36 9.25 4.00 -13.63
N GLY A 37 9.99 4.41 -14.65
CA GLY A 37 9.88 3.89 -16.01
C GLY A 37 8.76 4.50 -16.88
N ALA A 38 7.77 5.19 -16.28
CA ALA A 38 6.62 5.74 -17.02
C ALA A 38 6.81 7.19 -17.51
N GLY A 39 7.94 7.79 -17.26
CA GLY A 39 8.27 9.15 -17.66
C GLY A 39 9.72 9.32 -18.08
N VAL A 40 10.10 10.57 -18.25
CA VAL A 40 11.48 10.95 -18.63
C VAL A 40 12.15 11.75 -17.52
N LEU A 41 13.44 11.57 -17.39
CA LEU A 41 14.29 12.37 -16.52
C LEU A 41 14.73 13.61 -17.28
N VAL A 42 14.38 14.79 -16.78
CA VAL A 42 14.74 16.09 -17.35
C VAL A 42 15.64 16.88 -16.40
N GLY A 43 16.49 17.75 -16.96
CA GLY A 43 17.41 18.56 -16.18
C GLY A 43 18.86 18.18 -16.39
N SER A 44 19.72 18.71 -15.51
CA SER A 44 21.15 18.47 -15.51
C SER A 44 21.70 18.42 -14.09
N ARG A 45 22.96 17.99 -13.94
CA ARG A 45 23.62 17.99 -12.64
C ARG A 45 23.68 19.37 -11.99
N ALA A 46 23.79 20.42 -12.79
CA ALA A 46 23.85 21.81 -12.31
C ALA A 46 22.46 22.37 -11.99
N ALA A 47 21.43 22.04 -12.79
CA ALA A 47 20.06 22.54 -12.63
C ALA A 47 19.18 21.64 -11.75
N GLY A 48 19.71 20.48 -11.31
CA GLY A 48 18.94 19.43 -10.66
C GLY A 48 18.17 18.57 -11.66
N TRP A 49 17.84 17.35 -11.22
CA TRP A 49 17.05 16.40 -11.99
C TRP A 49 15.57 16.47 -11.59
N ALA A 50 14.70 16.39 -12.55
CA ALA A 50 13.25 16.34 -12.35
C ALA A 50 12.64 15.24 -13.22
N VAL A 51 11.42 14.82 -12.90
CA VAL A 51 10.68 13.83 -13.65
C VAL A 51 9.53 14.50 -14.38
N GLU A 52 9.29 14.11 -15.63
CA GLU A 52 8.14 14.51 -16.40
C GLU A 52 7.46 13.32 -17.05
N HIS A 53 6.13 13.39 -17.26
CA HIS A 53 5.45 12.42 -18.10
C HIS A 53 5.99 12.52 -19.53
N ASN A 54 5.96 11.41 -20.27
CA ASN A 54 6.26 11.40 -21.69
C ASN A 54 5.41 12.45 -22.43
N ALA A 55 5.89 12.92 -23.57
CA ALA A 55 5.19 13.93 -24.37
C ALA A 55 3.73 13.51 -24.61
N GLY A 56 2.78 14.38 -24.28
CA GLY A 56 1.34 14.11 -24.41
C GLY A 56 0.69 13.24 -23.31
N ALA A 57 1.47 12.67 -22.40
CA ALA A 57 0.96 11.74 -21.38
C ALA A 57 0.63 12.39 -20.01
N CYS A 58 0.71 13.73 -19.88
CA CYS A 58 0.21 14.34 -18.66
C CYS A 58 -1.31 14.11 -18.57
N PRO A 59 -1.80 13.35 -17.57
CA PRO A 59 -3.23 13.27 -17.36
C PRO A 59 -3.77 14.67 -17.14
N ALA A 60 -4.98 14.92 -17.62
CA ALA A 60 -5.65 16.20 -17.36
C ALA A 60 -5.57 16.46 -15.86
N THR A 61 -5.06 17.64 -15.47
CA THR A 61 -5.04 18.04 -14.06
C THR A 61 -6.47 17.92 -13.55
N PRO A 62 -6.75 17.14 -12.49
CA PRO A 62 -8.09 17.14 -11.93
C PRO A 62 -8.49 18.58 -11.65
N ALA A 63 -9.70 18.94 -12.07
CA ALA A 63 -10.22 20.29 -11.94
C ALA A 63 -9.94 20.82 -10.52
N PRO A 64 -9.54 22.09 -10.36
CA PRO A 64 -9.20 22.68 -9.05
C PRO A 64 -10.33 22.63 -8.03
N ASP A 65 -11.54 22.29 -8.47
CA ASP A 65 -12.74 22.16 -7.63
C ASP A 65 -12.97 20.77 -7.05
N ALA A 66 -12.09 19.80 -7.33
CA ALA A 66 -12.18 18.52 -6.63
C ALA A 66 -11.86 18.79 -5.14
N LYS A 67 -12.91 18.88 -4.30
CA LYS A 67 -12.76 18.95 -2.84
C LYS A 67 -11.73 17.91 -2.42
N PRO A 68 -10.74 18.27 -1.59
CA PRO A 68 -9.75 17.31 -1.13
C PRO A 68 -10.49 16.14 -0.48
N VAL A 69 -10.38 14.98 -1.09
CA VAL A 69 -11.03 13.78 -0.53
C VAL A 69 -10.33 13.48 0.78
N ALA A 70 -11.10 13.47 1.86
CA ALA A 70 -10.58 13.22 3.19
C ALA A 70 -9.90 11.84 3.24
N ASN A 71 -8.70 11.79 3.80
CA ASN A 71 -8.03 10.52 4.08
C ASN A 71 -8.73 9.79 5.22
N ALA A 72 -8.77 8.47 5.14
CA ALA A 72 -9.32 7.66 6.20
C ALA A 72 -8.53 7.84 7.51
N ALA A 73 -9.23 7.79 8.63
CA ALA A 73 -8.62 7.71 9.96
C ALA A 73 -7.79 6.42 10.09
N PRO A 74 -6.80 6.37 11.02
CA PRO A 74 -6.08 5.15 11.31
C PRO A 74 -7.03 3.99 11.63
N GLY A 75 -6.79 2.83 11.02
CA GLY A 75 -7.67 1.66 11.16
C GLY A 75 -7.41 0.61 10.09
N TYR A 76 -8.31 -0.37 10.03
CA TYR A 76 -8.29 -1.43 9.04
C TYR A 76 -9.50 -1.30 8.12
N PHE A 77 -9.28 -1.45 6.84
CA PHE A 77 -10.24 -1.22 5.79
C PHE A 77 -10.14 -2.30 4.72
N VAL A 78 -11.19 -2.42 3.92
CA VAL A 78 -11.22 -3.24 2.71
C VAL A 78 -11.54 -2.33 1.54
N ARG A 79 -10.80 -2.49 0.46
CA ARG A 79 -11.04 -1.82 -0.81
C ARG A 79 -12.06 -2.61 -1.64
N ALA A 80 -12.66 -2.01 -2.65
CA ALA A 80 -13.63 -2.66 -3.53
C ALA A 80 -13.09 -3.91 -4.27
N ASP A 81 -11.77 -3.98 -4.48
CA ASP A 81 -11.08 -5.14 -5.06
C ASP A 81 -10.77 -6.26 -4.04
N GLY A 82 -11.26 -6.14 -2.80
CA GLY A 82 -10.99 -7.09 -1.73
C GLY A 82 -9.66 -6.89 -1.01
N THR A 83 -8.82 -5.96 -1.43
CA THR A 83 -7.52 -5.74 -0.79
C THR A 83 -7.68 -5.16 0.62
N ALA A 84 -7.08 -5.82 1.61
CA ALA A 84 -7.03 -5.28 2.97
C ALA A 84 -6.01 -4.14 3.07
N ILE A 85 -6.45 -3.02 3.64
CA ILE A 85 -5.65 -1.80 3.81
C ILE A 85 -5.59 -1.45 5.29
N LYS A 86 -4.38 -1.23 5.80
CA LYS A 86 -4.14 -0.68 7.13
C LYS A 86 -3.73 0.78 6.99
N VAL A 87 -4.56 1.70 7.45
CA VAL A 87 -4.24 3.12 7.51
C VAL A 87 -3.53 3.42 8.84
N VAL A 88 -2.39 4.07 8.76
CA VAL A 88 -1.51 4.35 9.90
C VAL A 88 -1.20 5.84 9.96
N ALA A 89 -1.21 6.41 11.16
CA ALA A 89 -0.73 7.78 11.36
C ALA A 89 0.79 7.86 11.17
N SER A 90 1.25 8.91 10.51
CA SER A 90 2.68 9.17 10.35
C SER A 90 3.33 9.47 11.70
N LYS A 91 4.49 8.86 11.97
CA LYS A 91 5.27 9.16 13.17
C LYS A 91 5.85 10.58 13.19
N ARG A 92 6.14 11.12 11.99
CA ARG A 92 6.74 12.46 11.83
C ARG A 92 5.71 13.57 11.87
N ASP A 93 4.52 13.31 11.36
CA ASP A 93 3.44 14.27 11.27
C ASP A 93 2.12 13.55 11.56
N LYS A 94 1.62 13.69 12.79
CA LYS A 94 0.41 13.01 13.27
C LYS A 94 -0.87 13.42 12.52
N THR A 95 -0.83 14.52 11.78
CA THR A 95 -1.94 14.98 10.94
C THR A 95 -2.03 14.21 9.62
N ARG A 96 -0.96 13.50 9.25
CA ARG A 96 -0.88 12.73 8.01
C ARG A 96 -1.05 11.24 8.27
N THR A 97 -1.79 10.60 7.38
CA THR A 97 -1.95 9.14 7.36
C THR A 97 -1.36 8.56 6.08
N TYR A 98 -1.00 7.29 6.11
CA TYR A 98 -0.57 6.52 4.95
C TYR A 98 -1.11 5.10 5.02
N GLY A 99 -1.29 4.48 3.86
CA GLY A 99 -1.79 3.13 3.73
C GLY A 99 -0.68 2.08 3.65
N LYS A 100 -0.97 0.91 4.17
CA LYS A 100 -0.23 -0.32 3.95
C LYS A 100 -1.20 -1.36 3.40
N ALA A 101 -0.83 -2.07 2.34
CA ALA A 101 -1.60 -3.20 1.83
C ALA A 101 -1.12 -4.50 2.48
N LEU A 102 -2.05 -5.39 2.78
CA LEU A 102 -1.73 -6.75 3.17
C LEU A 102 -1.32 -7.53 1.91
N ARG A 103 -0.13 -8.13 1.94
CA ARG A 103 0.40 -8.93 0.84
C ARG A 103 0.63 -10.36 1.28
N PHE A 104 0.12 -11.29 0.49
CA PHE A 104 0.34 -12.72 0.63
C PHE A 104 1.39 -13.14 -0.38
N PRO A 105 2.60 -13.54 0.05
CA PRO A 105 3.64 -14.00 -0.86
C PRO A 105 3.24 -15.27 -1.59
N ALA A 106 3.62 -15.37 -2.87
CA ALA A 106 3.27 -16.52 -3.72
C ALA A 106 3.93 -17.85 -3.25
N ASP A 107 5.01 -17.75 -2.49
CA ASP A 107 5.71 -18.89 -1.88
C ASP A 107 5.02 -19.46 -0.62
N GLY A 108 3.86 -18.91 -0.24
CA GLY A 108 3.12 -19.32 0.95
C GLY A 108 3.75 -18.86 2.27
N SER A 109 4.78 -18.03 2.22
CA SER A 109 5.38 -17.46 3.42
C SER A 109 4.42 -16.51 4.14
N ARG A 110 4.80 -16.11 5.36
CA ARG A 110 3.96 -15.27 6.20
C ARG A 110 3.59 -13.95 5.53
N PRO A 111 2.30 -13.57 5.48
CA PRO A 111 1.88 -12.28 4.95
C PRO A 111 2.43 -11.11 5.77
N SER A 112 2.46 -9.95 5.14
CA SER A 112 2.96 -8.73 5.78
C SER A 112 2.21 -7.48 5.30
N TRP A 113 2.22 -6.44 6.15
CA TRP A 113 1.68 -5.13 5.86
C TRP A 113 2.73 -4.26 5.18
N ASN A 114 2.66 -4.13 3.87
CA ASN A 114 3.65 -3.41 3.07
C ASN A 114 3.18 -2.00 2.73
N TYR A 115 4.08 -1.04 2.91
CA TYR A 115 3.87 0.31 2.39
C TYR A 115 3.97 0.29 0.87
N GLU A 116 2.98 0.86 0.21
CA GLU A 116 2.96 1.02 -1.24
C GLU A 116 2.82 2.51 -1.58
N PRO A 117 3.83 3.09 -2.24
CA PRO A 117 3.75 4.47 -2.71
C PRO A 117 2.54 4.66 -3.63
N GLY A 118 1.75 5.71 -3.41
CA GLY A 118 0.56 5.97 -4.21
C GLY A 118 -0.68 5.15 -3.85
N LEU A 119 -0.60 4.30 -2.81
CA LEU A 119 -1.78 3.61 -2.30
C LEU A 119 -2.80 4.64 -1.82
N GLY A 120 -3.92 4.74 -2.52
CA GLY A 120 -5.04 5.63 -2.17
C GLY A 120 -5.65 5.21 -0.84
N ILE A 121 -5.79 6.17 0.08
CA ILE A 121 -6.44 6.00 1.39
C ILE A 121 -7.63 6.94 1.55
N SER A 122 -8.24 7.30 0.42
CA SER A 122 -9.48 8.09 0.38
C SER A 122 -10.61 7.36 1.10
N VAL A 123 -11.36 8.07 1.93
CA VAL A 123 -12.55 7.53 2.59
C VAL A 123 -13.57 6.99 1.58
N ALA A 124 -13.63 7.58 0.37
CA ALA A 124 -14.55 7.14 -0.68
C ALA A 124 -14.23 5.73 -1.21
N ASP A 125 -12.97 5.30 -1.14
CA ASP A 125 -12.48 4.04 -1.71
C ASP A 125 -12.34 2.92 -0.68
N LEU A 126 -12.54 3.23 0.61
CA LEU A 126 -12.26 2.34 1.72
C LEU A 126 -13.51 2.08 2.56
N LYS A 127 -13.88 0.82 2.72
CA LYS A 127 -14.90 0.36 3.66
C LYS A 127 -14.22 -0.09 4.95
N PRO A 128 -14.67 0.33 6.14
CA PRO A 128 -14.14 -0.24 7.39
C PRO A 128 -14.23 -1.76 7.39
N MET A 129 -13.15 -2.42 7.78
CA MET A 129 -13.09 -3.88 7.85
C MET A 129 -13.99 -4.39 8.97
N THR A 130 -14.94 -5.22 8.62
CA THR A 130 -15.84 -5.89 9.58
C THR A 130 -15.21 -7.15 10.15
N ALA A 131 -15.83 -7.71 11.20
CA ALA A 131 -15.44 -9.02 11.73
C ALA A 131 -15.60 -10.13 10.68
N ALA A 132 -16.60 -10.04 9.82
CA ALA A 132 -16.83 -10.98 8.72
C ALA A 132 -15.71 -10.91 7.67
N ASP A 133 -15.34 -9.70 7.23
CA ASP A 133 -14.23 -9.51 6.28
C ASP A 133 -12.93 -10.09 6.86
N ALA A 134 -12.65 -9.83 8.14
CA ALA A 134 -11.45 -10.33 8.82
C ALA A 134 -11.45 -11.87 8.95
N ALA A 135 -12.60 -12.44 9.23
CA ALA A 135 -12.79 -13.89 9.32
C ALA A 135 -12.58 -14.57 7.96
N GLU A 136 -13.22 -14.05 6.92
CA GLU A 136 -13.10 -14.57 5.56
C GLU A 136 -11.66 -14.58 5.08
N MET A 137 -10.94 -13.44 5.22
CA MET A 137 -9.53 -13.35 4.85
C MET A 137 -8.66 -14.31 5.67
N GLY A 138 -8.91 -14.39 6.98
CA GLY A 138 -8.14 -15.27 7.85
C GLY A 138 -8.35 -16.76 7.53
N LEU A 139 -9.57 -17.16 7.27
CA LEU A 139 -9.92 -18.54 6.90
C LEU A 139 -9.37 -18.91 5.52
N SER A 140 -9.46 -18.00 4.55
CA SER A 140 -8.98 -18.25 3.19
C SER A 140 -7.45 -18.42 3.10
N HIS A 141 -6.71 -17.73 3.97
CA HIS A 141 -5.24 -17.70 3.88
C HIS A 141 -4.54 -18.40 5.05
N GLY A 142 -5.24 -18.79 6.09
CA GLY A 142 -4.65 -19.42 7.28
C GLY A 142 -3.83 -18.48 8.17
N TYR A 143 -4.02 -17.16 8.05
CA TYR A 143 -3.30 -16.14 8.81
C TYR A 143 -4.24 -15.06 9.35
N CYS A 144 -4.01 -14.63 10.58
CA CYS A 144 -4.74 -13.50 11.15
C CYS A 144 -4.43 -12.21 10.37
N VAL A 145 -5.44 -11.56 9.79
CA VAL A 145 -5.29 -10.33 8.99
C VAL A 145 -4.63 -9.19 9.78
N PHE A 146 -4.85 -9.09 11.08
CA PHE A 146 -4.34 -7.99 11.90
C PHE A 146 -2.85 -8.10 12.24
N CYS A 147 -2.41 -9.26 12.71
CA CYS A 147 -1.04 -9.49 13.19
C CYS A 147 -0.21 -10.39 12.27
N CYS A 148 -0.81 -10.91 11.22
CA CYS A 148 -0.18 -11.85 10.28
C CYS A 148 0.36 -13.13 10.93
N ALA A 149 -0.07 -13.47 12.15
CA ALA A 149 0.29 -14.74 12.76
C ALA A 149 -0.50 -15.88 12.10
N PRO A 150 0.10 -17.08 11.94
CA PRO A 150 -0.60 -18.22 11.42
C PRO A 150 -1.77 -18.61 12.33
N LEU A 151 -2.89 -19.00 11.74
CA LEU A 151 -4.06 -19.53 12.40
C LEU A 151 -3.96 -21.04 12.35
N GLY A 152 -4.06 -21.66 13.51
CA GLY A 152 -3.89 -23.10 13.64
C GLY A 152 -2.56 -23.46 14.29
N GLY A 153 -2.47 -24.68 14.75
CA GLY A 153 -1.33 -25.21 15.48
C GLY A 153 -1.76 -26.21 16.55
N LYS A 154 -0.78 -26.75 17.27
CA LYS A 154 -1.01 -27.82 18.28
C LYS A 154 -1.73 -27.35 19.55
N THR A 155 -1.89 -26.03 19.73
CA THR A 155 -2.60 -25.49 20.89
C THR A 155 -4.07 -25.27 20.57
N LEU A 156 -4.91 -25.44 21.55
CA LEU A 156 -6.35 -25.34 21.41
C LEU A 156 -6.81 -23.86 21.12
N GLY A 157 -6.05 -22.87 21.60
CA GLY A 157 -6.27 -21.47 21.21
C GLY A 157 -6.02 -21.23 19.73
N ALA A 158 -5.05 -21.93 19.15
CA ALA A 158 -4.79 -21.94 17.73
C ALA A 158 -5.94 -22.59 16.93
N ALA A 159 -6.53 -23.67 17.45
CA ALA A 159 -7.68 -24.33 16.83
C ALA A 159 -8.91 -23.40 16.78
N VAL A 160 -9.22 -22.69 17.88
CA VAL A 160 -10.33 -21.71 17.90
C VAL A 160 -10.05 -20.55 16.95
N SER A 161 -8.83 -20.02 16.92
CA SER A 161 -8.44 -18.95 16.00
C SER A 161 -8.57 -19.39 14.53
N ALA A 162 -8.28 -20.65 14.22
CA ALA A 162 -8.48 -21.22 12.90
C ALA A 162 -9.97 -21.34 12.49
N LEU A 163 -10.87 -21.45 13.46
CA LEU A 163 -12.33 -21.49 13.19
C LEU A 163 -12.93 -20.10 12.99
N VAL A 164 -12.40 -19.06 13.67
CA VAL A 164 -12.94 -17.71 13.59
C VAL A 164 -12.18 -16.78 12.63
N GLY A 165 -11.04 -17.23 12.09
CA GLY A 165 -10.25 -16.46 11.11
C GLY A 165 -9.36 -15.37 11.72
N TYR A 166 -9.28 -15.21 13.05
CA TYR A 166 -8.39 -14.27 13.73
C TYR A 166 -8.07 -14.71 15.16
N GLY A 167 -6.94 -14.21 15.67
CA GLY A 167 -6.47 -14.58 17.01
C GLY A 167 -7.23 -13.85 18.13
N GLU A 168 -7.32 -14.49 19.32
CA GLU A 168 -7.99 -13.97 20.52
C GLU A 168 -7.45 -12.58 20.93
N THR A 169 -6.14 -12.38 20.90
CA THR A 169 -5.52 -11.08 21.23
C THR A 169 -5.98 -10.00 20.25
N CYS A 170 -6.02 -10.30 18.95
CA CYS A 170 -6.51 -9.36 17.94
C CYS A 170 -8.00 -9.08 18.12
N ALA A 171 -8.81 -10.10 18.43
CA ALA A 171 -10.22 -9.92 18.71
C ALA A 171 -10.44 -8.92 19.87
N LYS A 172 -9.70 -9.07 20.98
CA LYS A 172 -9.74 -8.13 22.11
C LYS A 172 -9.30 -6.72 21.73
N THR A 173 -8.19 -6.60 21.03
CA THR A 173 -7.61 -5.30 20.63
C THR A 173 -8.52 -4.53 19.67
N HIS A 174 -9.22 -5.24 18.79
CA HIS A 174 -10.08 -4.64 17.75
C HIS A 174 -11.58 -4.76 18.05
N HIS A 175 -11.93 -5.14 19.28
CA HIS A 175 -13.33 -5.30 19.74
C HIS A 175 -14.17 -6.20 18.83
N LEU A 176 -13.56 -7.29 18.33
CA LEU A 176 -14.25 -8.25 17.47
C LEU A 176 -14.93 -9.35 18.31
N PRO A 177 -16.03 -9.93 17.83
CA PRO A 177 -16.66 -11.05 18.49
C PRO A 177 -15.70 -12.25 18.55
N TYR A 178 -15.52 -12.82 19.74
CA TYR A 178 -14.73 -14.01 19.94
C TYR A 178 -15.51 -14.96 20.85
N PRO A 179 -15.57 -16.27 20.57
CA PRO A 179 -16.36 -17.21 21.34
C PRO A 179 -16.02 -17.17 22.83
N LYS A 180 -17.01 -16.81 23.66
CA LYS A 180 -16.91 -16.93 25.11
C LYS A 180 -16.90 -18.43 25.43
N GLY A 181 -15.93 -18.90 26.18
CA GLY A 181 -15.84 -20.33 26.52
C GLY A 181 -14.83 -21.13 25.71
N ALA A 182 -13.96 -20.45 24.92
CA ALA A 182 -12.80 -21.11 24.33
C ALA A 182 -12.00 -21.92 25.39
N LYS A 183 -11.99 -21.49 26.65
CA LYS A 183 -11.47 -22.27 27.77
C LYS A 183 -12.29 -23.53 28.08
N GLU A 184 -13.62 -23.47 28.05
CA GLU A 184 -14.52 -24.58 28.34
C GLU A 184 -14.58 -25.55 27.15
N GLN A 185 -14.61 -25.05 25.93
CA GLN A 185 -14.46 -25.85 24.73
C GLN A 185 -13.08 -26.51 24.64
N ARG A 186 -12.05 -25.85 25.15
CA ARG A 186 -10.74 -26.38 25.46
C ARG A 186 -10.84 -27.60 26.37
N ALA A 187 -11.50 -27.45 27.51
CA ALA A 187 -11.62 -28.53 28.49
C ALA A 187 -12.46 -29.70 27.98
N ARG A 188 -13.41 -29.48 27.07
CA ARG A 188 -14.21 -30.54 26.43
C ARG A 188 -13.41 -31.36 25.41
N LEU A 189 -12.65 -30.66 24.52
CA LEU A 189 -11.83 -31.34 23.50
C LEU A 189 -10.60 -32.05 24.08
N ALA A 190 -10.11 -31.63 25.23
CA ALA A 190 -9.00 -32.27 25.92
C ALA A 190 -9.44 -33.53 26.75
N ARG A 191 -10.75 -33.79 26.87
CA ARG A 191 -11.32 -34.93 27.60
C ARG A 191 -11.92 -36.02 26.71
N GLY A 192 -11.96 -35.82 25.40
CA GLY A 192 -12.33 -36.80 24.38
C GLY A 192 -11.12 -37.24 23.56
#